data_54061f0f3e056084e830c8db3e8ce95f
#
_entry.id   54061f0f3e056084e830c8db3e8ce95f
#
_cell.length_a   1.000
_cell.length_b   1.000
_cell.length_c   1.000
_cell.angle_alpha   90.00
_cell.angle_beta   90.00
_cell.angle_gamma   90.00
#
_symmetry.space_group_name_H-M   'P 1'
#
loop_
_entity.id
_entity.type
_entity.pdbx_description
1 polymer ?
#
loop_
_entity_poly.entity_id
_entity_poly.type
_entity_poly.pdbx_seq_one_letter_code
_entity_poly.pdbx_strand_id
1 'polypeptide(L)'
;GNTSGVNLDAAGQAVMDAMKKCNPEAVWVIQAWQDNPRVPMIQNRKAGDMLVLDLHAECRPQWGADWSEWYRKDGFMQHDWAYCMLLNFGGNVGLHGKMDILIDGFYDAKADARASKTMKGVGITPEGIENNPVMYELLYELPWREQRFTSSEWLKEYVQARYATDDATLHQAWQLLGASIYNSPKEKTQQGTHESLFCARPGLDVWKASAWAESKDYYNPKDVM
;
A
#
# COMPACT_ATOMS: atom_id res chain seq x y z
N GLY A 1 -4.21 -19.87 10.54
CA GLY A 1 -4.46 -21.28 10.88
C GLY A 1 -3.43 -21.81 11.87
N ASN A 2 -3.78 -22.83 12.63
CA ASN A 2 -2.85 -23.45 13.57
C ASN A 2 -1.76 -24.21 12.80
N THR A 3 -0.52 -23.74 12.88
CA THR A 3 0.66 -24.35 12.27
C THR A 3 1.50 -25.18 13.26
N SER A 4 0.97 -25.46 14.46
CA SER A 4 1.67 -26.28 15.45
C SER A 4 1.94 -27.68 14.89
N GLY A 5 3.20 -28.10 14.94
CA GLY A 5 3.63 -29.39 14.43
C GLY A 5 3.91 -29.46 12.91
N VAL A 6 3.70 -28.38 12.16
CA VAL A 6 4.03 -28.31 10.72
C VAL A 6 5.46 -27.81 10.56
N ASN A 7 6.28 -28.52 9.82
CA ASN A 7 7.57 -28.02 9.37
C ASN A 7 7.36 -27.04 8.21
N LEU A 8 7.38 -25.74 8.52
CA LEU A 8 7.10 -24.68 7.55
C LEU A 8 8.19 -24.55 6.47
N ASP A 9 9.43 -24.89 6.79
CA ASP A 9 10.52 -24.90 5.80
C ASP A 9 10.30 -26.01 4.76
N ALA A 10 9.99 -27.23 5.23
CA ALA A 10 9.63 -28.32 4.34
C ALA A 10 8.39 -28.03 3.51
N ALA A 11 7.37 -27.40 4.11
CA ALA A 11 6.16 -26.99 3.39
C ALA A 11 6.49 -25.97 2.29
N GLY A 12 7.26 -24.94 2.60
CA GLY A 12 7.70 -23.96 1.61
C GLY A 12 8.53 -24.58 0.47
N GLN A 13 9.41 -25.55 0.80
CA GLN A 13 10.16 -26.27 -0.22
C GLN A 13 9.24 -27.10 -1.11
N ALA A 14 8.28 -27.79 -0.54
CA ALA A 14 7.34 -28.61 -1.32
C ALA A 14 6.50 -27.78 -2.30
N VAL A 15 6.07 -26.58 -1.89
CA VAL A 15 5.39 -25.63 -2.78
C VAL A 15 6.29 -25.24 -3.95
N MET A 16 7.52 -24.81 -3.64
CA MET A 16 8.48 -24.39 -4.67
C MET A 16 8.82 -25.53 -5.63
N ASP A 17 9.08 -26.73 -5.13
CA ASP A 17 9.37 -27.91 -5.95
C ASP A 17 8.21 -28.25 -6.90
N ALA A 18 6.98 -28.17 -6.40
CA ALA A 18 5.79 -28.40 -7.22
C ALA A 18 5.64 -27.35 -8.35
N MET A 19 5.88 -26.08 -8.03
CA MET A 19 5.86 -25.00 -9.03
C MET A 19 6.93 -25.18 -10.09
N LYS A 20 8.17 -25.42 -9.66
CA LYS A 20 9.34 -25.59 -10.56
C LYS A 20 9.24 -26.85 -11.40
N LYS A 21 8.57 -27.89 -10.93
CA LYS A 21 8.29 -29.11 -11.70
C LYS A 21 7.37 -28.82 -12.90
N CYS A 22 6.41 -27.89 -12.73
CA CYS A 22 5.51 -27.48 -13.79
C CYS A 22 6.15 -26.47 -14.74
N ASN A 23 6.87 -25.50 -14.17
CA ASN A 23 7.59 -24.48 -14.92
C ASN A 23 8.88 -24.12 -14.16
N PRO A 24 10.08 -24.45 -14.70
CA PRO A 24 11.36 -24.13 -14.07
C PRO A 24 11.55 -22.62 -13.78
N GLU A 25 10.92 -21.75 -14.55
CA GLU A 25 10.99 -20.29 -14.39
C GLU A 25 9.87 -19.73 -13.48
N ALA A 26 9.07 -20.60 -12.85
CA ALA A 26 7.99 -20.14 -11.97
C ALA A 26 8.54 -19.29 -10.82
N VAL A 27 7.88 -18.16 -10.56
CA VAL A 27 8.11 -17.28 -9.40
C VAL A 27 6.94 -17.40 -8.44
N TRP A 28 7.22 -17.67 -7.17
CA TRP A 28 6.19 -17.72 -6.14
C TRP A 28 5.87 -16.32 -5.65
N VAL A 29 4.73 -15.79 -6.05
CA VAL A 29 4.21 -14.51 -5.54
C VAL A 29 3.51 -14.75 -4.21
N ILE A 30 3.92 -14.03 -3.17
CA ILE A 30 3.39 -14.18 -1.81
C ILE A 30 3.12 -12.82 -1.18
N GLN A 31 2.07 -12.72 -0.37
CA GLN A 31 1.70 -11.48 0.31
C GLN A 31 2.35 -11.39 1.69
N ALA A 32 2.97 -10.24 1.98
CA ALA A 32 3.38 -9.88 3.33
C ALA A 32 2.24 -9.12 4.02
N TRP A 33 1.60 -9.79 4.96
CA TRP A 33 0.49 -9.25 5.73
C TRP A 33 0.49 -9.81 7.15
N GLN A 34 0.53 -8.94 8.16
CA GLN A 34 0.63 -9.34 9.56
C GLN A 34 1.85 -10.27 9.79
N ASP A 35 1.60 -11.53 10.18
CA ASP A 35 2.64 -12.52 10.44
C ASP A 35 2.99 -13.36 9.19
N ASN A 36 2.45 -13.07 8.04
CA ASN A 36 2.65 -13.86 6.84
C ASN A 36 3.52 -13.14 5.81
N PRO A 37 4.27 -13.86 5.00
CA PRO A 37 4.59 -15.27 5.18
C PRO A 37 5.46 -15.50 6.41
N ARG A 38 5.36 -16.66 7.04
CA ARG A 38 6.23 -17.00 8.17
C ARG A 38 7.68 -17.16 7.71
N VAL A 39 8.63 -16.63 8.47
CA VAL A 39 10.05 -16.67 8.16
C VAL A 39 10.56 -18.07 7.76
N PRO A 40 10.29 -19.16 8.52
CA PRO A 40 10.76 -20.48 8.12
C PRO A 40 10.25 -20.93 6.75
N MET A 41 9.13 -20.38 6.29
CA MET A 41 8.54 -20.77 5.02
C MET A 41 9.32 -20.26 3.82
N ILE A 42 10.02 -19.14 3.96
CA ILE A 42 10.71 -18.49 2.84
C ILE A 42 12.23 -18.34 3.00
N GLN A 43 12.77 -18.45 4.22
CA GLN A 43 14.18 -18.14 4.52
C GLN A 43 15.20 -18.92 3.69
N ASN A 44 14.89 -20.15 3.29
CA ASN A 44 15.79 -21.05 2.55
C ASN A 44 15.42 -21.14 1.06
N ARG A 45 14.55 -20.26 0.57
CA ARG A 45 14.21 -20.20 -0.87
C ARG A 45 15.30 -19.43 -1.60
N LYS A 46 15.54 -19.79 -2.85
CA LYS A 46 16.55 -19.16 -3.69
C LYS A 46 16.12 -17.73 -4.05
N ALA A 47 17.05 -16.79 -4.02
CA ALA A 47 16.84 -15.44 -4.51
C ALA A 47 16.34 -15.45 -5.98
N GLY A 48 15.32 -14.67 -6.28
CA GLY A 48 14.67 -14.62 -7.59
C GLY A 48 13.56 -15.65 -7.81
N ASP A 49 13.42 -16.65 -6.93
CA ASP A 49 12.32 -17.60 -7.01
C ASP A 49 11.04 -17.10 -6.34
N MET A 50 11.10 -15.98 -5.63
CA MET A 50 9.96 -15.38 -4.93
C MET A 50 9.84 -13.90 -5.24
N LEU A 51 8.59 -13.42 -5.26
CA LEU A 51 8.23 -12.00 -5.22
C LEU A 51 7.30 -11.77 -4.03
N VAL A 52 7.74 -10.97 -3.07
CA VAL A 52 6.94 -10.63 -1.89
C VAL A 52 6.19 -9.33 -2.17
N LEU A 53 4.88 -9.35 -2.02
CA LEU A 53 4.06 -8.14 -2.09
C LEU A 53 3.92 -7.58 -0.68
N ASP A 54 4.51 -6.42 -0.39
CA ASP A 54 4.25 -5.69 0.85
C ASP A 54 2.86 -5.07 0.76
N LEU A 55 1.86 -5.85 1.17
CA LEU A 55 0.47 -5.71 0.81
C LEU A 55 -0.12 -4.32 1.06
N HIS A 56 0.28 -3.68 2.14
CA HIS A 56 -0.28 -2.42 2.63
C HIS A 56 0.84 -1.43 3.03
N ALA A 57 1.83 -1.28 2.14
CA ALA A 57 3.04 -0.53 2.46
C ALA A 57 2.76 0.98 2.67
N GLU A 58 1.71 1.53 2.07
CA GLU A 58 1.32 2.92 2.24
C GLU A 58 0.78 3.24 3.65
N CYS A 59 0.36 2.22 4.40
CA CYS A 59 -0.23 2.42 5.72
C CYS A 59 0.48 1.60 6.80
N ARG A 60 0.79 0.37 6.49
CA ARG A 60 1.35 -0.60 7.43
C ARG A 60 2.52 -1.37 6.81
N PRO A 61 3.60 -0.68 6.46
CA PRO A 61 4.72 -1.29 5.77
C PRO A 61 5.36 -2.41 6.59
N GLN A 62 5.62 -3.53 5.95
CA GLN A 62 6.37 -4.63 6.56
C GLN A 62 7.88 -4.38 6.43
N TRP A 63 8.30 -3.79 5.31
CA TRP A 63 9.71 -3.57 4.98
C TRP A 63 10.45 -2.66 5.99
N GLY A 64 9.76 -1.69 6.58
CA GLY A 64 10.38 -0.65 7.41
C GLY A 64 9.78 -0.50 8.81
N ALA A 65 8.92 -1.41 9.25
CA ALA A 65 8.28 -1.30 10.55
C ALA A 65 9.05 -2.06 11.64
N ASP A 66 9.24 -1.43 12.80
CA ASP A 66 9.95 -2.01 13.95
C ASP A 66 9.34 -3.33 14.44
N TRP A 67 8.04 -3.48 14.28
CA TRP A 67 7.29 -4.68 14.65
C TRP A 67 7.45 -5.82 13.62
N SER A 68 7.93 -5.54 12.41
CA SER A 68 8.07 -6.52 11.34
C SER A 68 9.35 -7.36 11.50
N GLU A 69 9.24 -8.68 11.44
CA GLU A 69 10.39 -9.58 11.37
C GLU A 69 11.18 -9.40 10.07
N TRP A 70 10.51 -8.97 9.00
CA TRP A 70 11.10 -8.77 7.67
C TRP A 70 12.11 -7.65 7.65
N TYR A 71 11.79 -6.55 8.31
CA TYR A 71 12.69 -5.41 8.43
C TYR A 71 14.01 -5.80 9.10
N ARG A 72 13.92 -6.56 10.18
CA ARG A 72 15.09 -7.00 10.94
C ARG A 72 15.95 -8.03 10.21
N LYS A 73 15.45 -8.61 9.13
CA LYS A 73 16.11 -9.67 8.35
C LYS A 73 16.39 -9.25 6.91
N ASP A 74 16.91 -8.05 6.74
CA ASP A 74 17.33 -7.49 5.45
C ASP A 74 16.24 -7.44 4.37
N GLY A 75 15.08 -6.91 4.72
CA GLY A 75 13.98 -6.73 3.80
C GLY A 75 13.62 -8.05 3.10
N PHE A 76 12.60 -8.72 3.61
CA PHE A 76 12.12 -9.99 3.04
C PHE A 76 13.21 -11.03 2.75
N MET A 77 14.32 -11.01 3.52
CA MET A 77 15.42 -11.99 3.42
C MET A 77 16.09 -12.05 2.04
N GLN A 78 16.27 -10.89 1.42
CA GLN A 78 16.84 -10.73 0.08
C GLN A 78 15.98 -11.31 -1.05
N HIS A 79 14.71 -11.61 -0.80
CA HIS A 79 13.78 -11.89 -1.88
C HIS A 79 13.35 -10.60 -2.58
N ASP A 80 13.03 -10.71 -3.84
CA ASP A 80 12.43 -9.63 -4.60
C ASP A 80 11.10 -9.23 -3.97
N TRP A 81 10.81 -7.93 -3.91
CA TRP A 81 9.58 -7.43 -3.32
C TRP A 81 9.05 -6.20 -4.04
N ALA A 82 7.77 -5.94 -3.87
CA ALA A 82 7.08 -4.77 -4.40
C ALA A 82 6.41 -3.97 -3.28
N TYR A 83 6.52 -2.64 -3.39
CA TYR A 83 5.81 -1.70 -2.55
C TYR A 83 4.35 -1.61 -3.03
N CYS A 84 3.42 -2.18 -2.28
CA CYS A 84 2.02 -2.27 -2.70
C CYS A 84 1.12 -1.33 -1.90
N MET A 85 0.13 -0.79 -2.59
CA MET A 85 -0.94 0.00 -1.99
C MET A 85 -2.23 -0.82 -1.95
N LEU A 86 -2.80 -0.96 -0.76
CA LEU A 86 -4.10 -1.59 -0.56
C LEU A 86 -5.25 -0.61 -0.81
N LEU A 87 -5.21 0.55 -0.19
CA LEU A 87 -6.16 1.65 -0.22
C LEU A 87 -7.61 1.25 0.08
N ASN A 88 -8.13 0.28 -0.66
CA ASN A 88 -9.49 -0.24 -0.53
C ASN A 88 -9.46 -1.54 0.29
N PHE A 89 -9.93 -1.46 1.51
CA PHE A 89 -9.87 -2.52 2.50
C PHE A 89 -11.28 -3.08 2.77
N GLY A 90 -11.46 -4.39 2.52
CA GLY A 90 -12.74 -5.05 2.76
C GLY A 90 -13.90 -4.51 1.92
N GLY A 91 -13.63 -3.95 0.74
CA GLY A 91 -14.64 -3.33 -0.11
C GLY A 91 -15.10 -1.95 0.39
N ASN A 92 -14.48 -1.41 1.42
CA ASN A 92 -14.74 -0.05 1.88
C ASN A 92 -14.12 0.94 0.90
N VAL A 93 -14.97 1.72 0.29
CA VAL A 93 -14.57 2.74 -0.67
C VAL A 93 -15.07 4.07 -0.19
N GLY A 94 -14.18 4.97 -0.06
CA GLY A 94 -14.51 6.33 0.22
C GLY A 94 -13.65 7.26 -0.59
N LEU A 95 -14.04 8.50 -0.64
CA LEU A 95 -13.13 9.57 -0.98
C LEU A 95 -12.05 9.59 0.10
N HIS A 96 -10.94 8.92 -0.15
CA HIS A 96 -9.89 8.68 0.84
C HIS A 96 -8.54 8.48 0.17
N GLY A 97 -7.49 8.90 0.85
CA GLY A 97 -6.11 8.66 0.42
C GLY A 97 -5.08 9.08 1.45
N LYS A 98 -3.83 8.80 1.16
CA LYS A 98 -2.65 9.10 1.98
C LYS A 98 -1.51 9.54 1.08
N MET A 99 -1.71 10.60 0.29
CA MET A 99 -0.77 11.00 -0.75
C MET A 99 0.65 11.23 -0.22
N ASP A 100 0.80 12.05 0.83
CA ASP A 100 2.13 12.35 1.36
C ASP A 100 2.79 11.12 1.97
N ILE A 101 2.03 10.31 2.71
CA ILE A 101 2.54 9.06 3.31
C ILE A 101 2.94 8.06 2.23
N LEU A 102 2.18 7.97 1.15
CA LEU A 102 2.49 7.11 0.00
C LEU A 102 3.80 7.53 -0.67
N ILE A 103 3.95 8.84 -0.94
CA ILE A 103 5.16 9.42 -1.53
C ILE A 103 6.35 9.18 -0.61
N ASP A 104 6.24 9.59 0.64
CA ASP A 104 7.33 9.49 1.62
C ASP A 104 7.75 8.05 1.84
N GLY A 105 6.79 7.14 2.05
CA GLY A 105 7.08 5.73 2.29
C GLY A 105 7.78 5.05 1.11
N PHE A 106 7.40 5.38 -0.12
CA PHE A 106 8.08 4.85 -1.31
C PHE A 106 9.53 5.33 -1.41
N TYR A 107 9.77 6.64 -1.25
CA TYR A 107 11.13 7.18 -1.33
C TYR A 107 12.00 6.78 -0.13
N ASP A 108 11.41 6.59 1.05
CA ASP A 108 12.11 6.02 2.20
C ASP A 108 12.54 4.57 1.93
N ALA A 109 11.67 3.76 1.33
CA ALA A 109 12.02 2.40 0.91
C ALA A 109 13.12 2.39 -0.17
N LYS A 110 13.04 3.30 -1.13
CA LYS A 110 14.04 3.47 -2.19
C LYS A 110 15.41 3.93 -1.64
N ALA A 111 15.42 4.69 -0.56
CA ALA A 111 16.63 5.18 0.10
C ALA A 111 17.21 4.21 1.13
N ASP A 112 16.43 3.26 1.64
CA ASP A 112 16.92 2.27 2.62
C ASP A 112 17.95 1.35 1.98
N ALA A 113 19.12 1.26 2.58
CA ALA A 113 20.26 0.55 2.02
C ALA A 113 20.04 -0.99 1.88
N ARG A 114 19.04 -1.54 2.57
CA ARG A 114 18.70 -2.97 2.54
C ARG A 114 17.49 -3.22 1.64
N ALA A 115 16.39 -2.53 1.91
CA ALA A 115 15.14 -2.73 1.21
C ALA A 115 15.23 -2.41 -0.29
N SER A 116 15.96 -1.36 -0.66
CA SER A 116 16.12 -0.93 -2.05
C SER A 116 16.82 -1.95 -2.96
N LYS A 117 17.67 -2.81 -2.40
CA LYS A 117 18.44 -3.79 -3.20
C LYS A 117 17.57 -4.78 -3.96
N THR A 118 16.45 -5.17 -3.34
CA THR A 118 15.54 -6.19 -3.88
C THR A 118 14.16 -5.66 -4.19
N MET A 119 13.92 -4.36 -3.99
CA MET A 119 12.69 -3.68 -4.41
C MET A 119 12.60 -3.63 -5.93
N LYS A 120 11.55 -4.22 -6.51
CA LYS A 120 11.36 -4.31 -7.96
C LYS A 120 10.40 -3.26 -8.52
N GLY A 121 9.63 -2.60 -7.68
CA GLY A 121 8.68 -1.59 -8.09
C GLY A 121 7.50 -1.48 -7.16
N VAL A 122 6.38 -1.07 -7.73
CA VAL A 122 5.11 -0.88 -7.02
C VAL A 122 4.06 -1.88 -7.48
N GLY A 123 3.02 -2.05 -6.66
CA GLY A 123 1.87 -2.89 -7.00
C GLY A 123 0.60 -2.40 -6.32
N ILE A 124 -0.53 -2.95 -6.75
CA ILE A 124 -1.82 -2.71 -6.11
C ILE A 124 -2.39 -4.01 -5.59
N THR A 125 -3.04 -3.92 -4.43
CA THR A 125 -3.65 -5.07 -3.76
C THR A 125 -5.05 -4.76 -3.24
N PRO A 126 -5.92 -4.08 -4.04
CA PRO A 126 -7.24 -3.67 -3.59
C PRO A 126 -8.13 -4.88 -3.33
N GLU A 127 -8.97 -4.79 -2.30
CA GLU A 127 -9.94 -5.82 -1.94
C GLU A 127 -11.32 -5.60 -2.58
N GLY A 128 -11.52 -4.50 -3.30
CA GLY A 128 -12.74 -4.15 -4.00
C GLY A 128 -12.47 -3.46 -5.33
N ILE A 129 -13.53 -3.26 -6.11
CA ILE A 129 -13.46 -2.69 -7.46
C ILE A 129 -13.62 -1.16 -7.49
N GLU A 130 -14.22 -0.59 -6.45
CA GLU A 130 -14.38 0.86 -6.36
C GLU A 130 -13.11 1.44 -5.75
N ASN A 131 -12.48 2.34 -6.46
CA ASN A 131 -11.20 2.90 -6.07
C ASN A 131 -11.11 4.39 -6.42
N ASN A 132 -10.13 5.07 -5.84
CA ASN A 132 -9.84 6.48 -6.10
C ASN A 132 -8.76 6.58 -7.18
N PRO A 133 -9.08 6.86 -8.45
CA PRO A 133 -8.11 6.84 -9.56
C PRO A 133 -6.86 7.68 -9.30
N VAL A 134 -7.04 8.85 -8.68
CA VAL A 134 -5.93 9.76 -8.34
C VAL A 134 -4.83 9.10 -7.51
N MET A 135 -5.20 8.24 -6.57
CA MET A 135 -4.24 7.53 -5.72
C MET A 135 -3.45 6.47 -6.51
N TYR A 136 -4.12 5.79 -7.45
CA TYR A 136 -3.47 4.79 -8.30
C TYR A 136 -2.56 5.42 -9.35
N GLU A 137 -2.99 6.53 -9.94
CA GLU A 137 -2.15 7.30 -10.86
C GLU A 137 -0.88 7.79 -10.15
N LEU A 138 -1.03 8.34 -8.94
CA LEU A 138 0.11 8.74 -8.11
C LEU A 138 1.06 7.56 -7.85
N LEU A 139 0.54 6.41 -7.39
CA LEU A 139 1.36 5.23 -7.11
C LEU A 139 2.18 4.80 -8.32
N TYR A 140 1.54 4.71 -9.49
CA TYR A 140 2.20 4.24 -10.69
C TYR A 140 3.20 5.24 -11.28
N GLU A 141 3.11 6.51 -10.93
CA GLU A 141 4.12 7.51 -11.31
C GLU A 141 5.37 7.48 -10.42
N LEU A 142 5.28 7.03 -9.17
CA LEU A 142 6.41 7.04 -8.23
C LEU A 142 7.70 6.40 -8.78
N PRO A 143 7.66 5.21 -9.40
CA PRO A 143 8.88 4.57 -9.93
C PRO A 143 9.56 5.34 -11.06
N TRP A 144 8.82 6.18 -11.78
CA TRP A 144 9.31 6.94 -12.93
C TRP A 144 9.92 8.29 -12.55
N ARG A 145 9.78 8.71 -11.29
CA ARG A 145 10.34 9.95 -10.77
C ARG A 145 11.59 9.66 -9.95
N GLU A 146 12.68 10.32 -10.32
CA GLU A 146 13.96 10.11 -9.64
C GLU A 146 14.00 10.74 -8.26
N GLN A 147 13.37 11.90 -8.11
CA GLN A 147 13.41 12.71 -6.90
C GLN A 147 12.05 12.75 -6.20
N ARG A 148 12.10 12.82 -4.86
CA ARG A 148 10.92 13.03 -4.03
C ARG A 148 10.27 14.38 -4.38
N PHE A 149 8.96 14.38 -4.40
CA PHE A 149 8.12 15.54 -4.67
C PHE A 149 7.00 15.60 -3.62
N THR A 150 6.25 16.70 -3.60
CA THR A 150 5.08 16.86 -2.73
C THR A 150 3.78 16.50 -3.47
N SER A 151 2.76 16.08 -2.73
CA SER A 151 1.42 15.86 -3.31
C SER A 151 0.87 17.11 -3.99
N SER A 152 1.15 18.29 -3.42
CA SER A 152 0.73 19.58 -4.00
C SER A 152 1.38 19.87 -5.35
N GLU A 153 2.68 19.57 -5.52
CA GLU A 153 3.35 19.70 -6.82
C GLU A 153 2.77 18.73 -7.84
N TRP A 154 2.61 17.48 -7.44
CA TRP A 154 2.06 16.45 -8.30
C TRP A 154 0.63 16.76 -8.75
N LEU A 155 -0.23 17.24 -7.86
CA LEU A 155 -1.62 17.58 -8.19
C LEU A 155 -1.76 18.69 -9.25
N LYS A 156 -0.80 19.61 -9.35
CA LYS A 156 -0.80 20.59 -10.44
C LYS A 156 -0.62 19.91 -11.78
N GLU A 157 0.35 19.00 -11.88
CA GLU A 157 0.61 18.23 -13.09
C GLU A 157 -0.55 17.29 -13.42
N TYR A 158 -1.13 16.64 -12.40
CA TYR A 158 -2.28 15.78 -12.53
C TYR A 158 -3.48 16.49 -13.16
N VAL A 159 -3.81 17.70 -12.69
CA VAL A 159 -4.91 18.50 -13.25
C VAL A 159 -4.68 18.81 -14.71
N GLN A 160 -3.48 19.25 -15.06
CA GLN A 160 -3.13 19.55 -16.45
C GLN A 160 -3.22 18.32 -17.35
N ALA A 161 -2.65 17.19 -16.89
CA ALA A 161 -2.63 15.96 -17.66
C ALA A 161 -4.04 15.36 -17.83
N ARG A 162 -4.84 15.36 -16.77
CA ARG A 162 -6.14 14.69 -16.78
C ARG A 162 -7.25 15.50 -17.43
N TYR A 163 -7.22 16.81 -17.28
CA TYR A 163 -8.29 17.70 -17.74
C TYR A 163 -7.88 18.62 -18.89
N ALA A 164 -6.61 18.58 -19.29
CA ALA A 164 -6.04 19.43 -20.35
C ALA A 164 -6.37 20.92 -20.16
N THR A 165 -6.27 21.43 -18.91
CA THR A 165 -6.60 22.79 -18.56
C THR A 165 -5.72 23.34 -17.45
N ASP A 166 -5.55 24.67 -17.46
CA ASP A 166 -4.91 25.44 -16.40
C ASP A 166 -5.92 26.26 -15.59
N ASP A 167 -7.17 25.82 -15.52
CA ASP A 167 -8.23 26.50 -14.76
C ASP A 167 -7.86 26.60 -13.28
N ALA A 168 -7.77 27.82 -12.79
CA ALA A 168 -7.33 28.10 -11.42
C ALA A 168 -8.30 27.54 -10.36
N THR A 169 -9.59 27.51 -10.67
CA THR A 169 -10.62 26.97 -9.74
C THR A 169 -10.48 25.46 -9.61
N LEU A 170 -10.23 24.77 -10.73
CA LEU A 170 -10.00 23.34 -10.73
C LEU A 170 -8.71 22.97 -9.98
N HIS A 171 -7.64 23.72 -10.21
CA HIS A 171 -6.40 23.55 -9.43
C HIS A 171 -6.64 23.75 -7.94
N GLN A 172 -7.35 24.79 -7.55
CA GLN A 172 -7.68 25.04 -6.14
C GLN A 172 -8.51 23.90 -5.54
N ALA A 173 -9.52 23.41 -6.25
CA ALA A 173 -10.34 22.29 -5.80
C ALA A 173 -9.50 21.03 -5.54
N TRP A 174 -8.61 20.67 -6.46
CA TRP A 174 -7.72 19.52 -6.27
C TRP A 174 -6.69 19.73 -5.16
N GLN A 175 -6.19 20.95 -4.95
CA GLN A 175 -5.32 21.24 -3.80
C GLN A 175 -6.06 21.06 -2.47
N LEU A 176 -7.31 21.50 -2.38
CA LEU A 176 -8.16 21.30 -1.19
C LEU A 176 -8.45 19.82 -0.94
N LEU A 177 -8.78 19.05 -1.98
CA LEU A 177 -8.98 17.61 -1.87
C LEU A 177 -7.69 16.90 -1.44
N GLY A 178 -6.57 17.28 -2.03
CA GLY A 178 -5.25 16.73 -1.69
C GLY A 178 -4.81 17.06 -0.27
N ALA A 179 -5.12 18.24 0.24
CA ALA A 179 -4.80 18.63 1.61
C ALA A 179 -5.79 18.11 2.66
N SER A 180 -6.91 17.54 2.25
CA SER A 180 -7.98 17.07 3.12
C SER A 180 -8.25 15.57 2.94
N ILE A 181 -9.18 15.21 2.08
CA ILE A 181 -9.66 13.83 1.88
C ILE A 181 -8.55 12.86 1.48
N TYR A 182 -7.66 13.29 0.58
CA TYR A 182 -6.59 12.44 0.06
C TYR A 182 -5.28 12.48 0.86
N ASN A 183 -5.29 13.10 2.04
CA ASN A 183 -4.10 13.17 2.89
C ASN A 183 -4.37 12.80 4.35
N SER A 184 -4.95 11.63 4.54
CA SER A 184 -5.20 11.07 5.87
C SER A 184 -3.88 10.86 6.63
N PRO A 185 -3.74 11.38 7.86
CA PRO A 185 -2.53 11.26 8.63
C PRO A 185 -2.34 9.83 9.18
N LYS A 186 -1.08 9.40 9.28
CA LYS A 186 -0.70 8.06 9.73
C LYS A 186 -1.27 7.70 11.09
N GLU A 187 -1.28 8.64 12.02
CA GLU A 187 -1.70 8.43 13.41
C GLU A 187 -3.18 8.05 13.55
N LYS A 188 -4.01 8.52 12.62
CA LYS A 188 -5.46 8.29 12.67
C LYS A 188 -5.94 7.12 11.84
N THR A 189 -5.06 6.55 11.01
CA THR A 189 -5.45 5.55 10.01
C THR A 189 -4.46 4.41 9.90
N GLN A 190 -4.02 3.87 11.02
CA GLN A 190 -3.01 2.80 11.03
C GLN A 190 -3.49 1.49 10.41
N GLN A 191 -4.78 1.23 10.41
CA GLN A 191 -5.33 -0.06 10.00
C GLN A 191 -6.49 0.13 9.02
N GLY A 192 -6.19 0.17 7.74
CA GLY A 192 -7.21 0.15 6.74
C GLY A 192 -7.68 1.53 6.27
N THR A 193 -8.65 1.48 5.42
CA THR A 193 -9.25 2.63 4.76
C THR A 193 -10.25 3.31 5.68
N HIS A 194 -10.14 4.61 5.82
CA HIS A 194 -11.24 5.40 6.37
C HIS A 194 -12.25 5.69 5.27
N GLU A 195 -13.50 5.48 5.56
CA GLU A 195 -14.56 6.04 4.73
C GLU A 195 -14.72 7.51 5.05
N SER A 196 -14.79 8.36 4.03
CA SER A 196 -15.18 9.74 4.23
C SER A 196 -16.64 9.81 4.70
N LEU A 197 -17.02 10.89 5.35
CA LEU A 197 -18.42 11.12 5.73
C LEU A 197 -19.40 11.03 4.56
N PHE A 198 -18.95 11.40 3.35
CA PHE A 198 -19.77 11.34 2.14
C PHE A 198 -20.07 9.92 1.67
N CYS A 199 -19.21 8.98 2.02
CA CYS A 199 -19.31 7.58 1.59
C CYS A 199 -19.74 6.64 2.73
N ALA A 200 -19.75 7.13 3.96
CA ALA A 200 -20.12 6.34 5.14
C ALA A 200 -21.56 5.84 5.03
N ARG A 201 -21.77 4.58 5.35
CA ARG A 201 -23.12 4.01 5.36
C ARG A 201 -23.92 4.55 6.53
N PRO A 202 -25.20 4.89 6.33
CA PRO A 202 -26.09 5.26 7.42
C PRO A 202 -26.16 4.14 8.48
N GLY A 203 -26.03 4.52 9.75
CA GLY A 203 -26.11 3.61 10.86
C GLY A 203 -26.54 4.32 12.14
N LEU A 204 -26.89 3.56 13.19
CA LEU A 204 -27.20 4.12 14.50
C LEU A 204 -25.93 4.65 15.20
N ASP A 205 -24.80 4.07 14.92
CA ASP A 205 -23.49 4.56 15.34
C ASP A 205 -22.77 5.17 14.13
N VAL A 206 -22.86 6.47 14.00
CA VAL A 206 -22.26 7.23 12.89
C VAL A 206 -20.73 7.18 12.85
N TRP A 207 -20.09 6.73 13.94
CA TRP A 207 -18.65 6.61 14.04
C TRP A 207 -18.10 5.26 13.56
N LYS A 208 -19.01 4.30 13.30
CA LYS A 208 -18.69 2.97 12.81
C LYS A 208 -19.28 2.76 11.42
N ALA A 209 -18.54 3.12 10.42
CA ALA A 209 -18.95 2.87 9.03
C ALA A 209 -18.85 1.38 8.66
N SER A 210 -17.87 0.67 9.21
CA SER A 210 -17.68 -0.77 9.07
C SER A 210 -16.88 -1.36 10.24
N ALA A 211 -16.59 -2.66 10.20
CA ALA A 211 -15.76 -3.31 11.22
C ALA A 211 -14.31 -2.76 11.27
N TRP A 212 -13.83 -2.16 10.18
CA TRP A 212 -12.44 -1.74 10.00
C TRP A 212 -12.28 -0.26 9.68
N ALA A 213 -13.35 0.45 9.37
CA ALA A 213 -13.32 1.87 9.03
C ALA A 213 -14.03 2.71 10.10
N GLU A 214 -13.45 3.86 10.35
CA GLU A 214 -14.05 4.90 11.19
C GLU A 214 -14.44 6.08 10.28
N SER A 215 -15.58 6.70 10.56
CA SER A 215 -16.06 7.90 9.85
C SER A 215 -15.62 9.20 10.55
N LYS A 216 -14.58 9.16 11.38
CA LYS A 216 -14.06 10.36 12.01
C LYS A 216 -13.32 11.22 11.03
N ASP A 217 -13.70 12.49 10.98
CA ASP A 217 -13.01 13.47 10.18
C ASP A 217 -11.56 13.67 10.66
N TYR A 218 -10.64 13.59 9.73
CA TYR A 218 -9.26 14.02 9.91
C TYR A 218 -8.99 15.35 9.19
N TYR A 219 -9.99 15.90 8.56
CA TYR A 219 -9.99 17.18 7.86
C TYR A 219 -11.19 18.03 8.30
N ASN A 220 -11.17 19.33 7.97
CA ASN A 220 -12.31 20.19 8.19
C ASN A 220 -13.34 20.02 7.06
N PRO A 221 -14.57 19.53 7.35
CA PRO A 221 -15.59 19.31 6.31
C PRO A 221 -15.94 20.56 5.48
N LYS A 222 -15.73 21.76 6.04
CA LYS A 222 -15.99 23.02 5.31
C LYS A 222 -15.02 23.27 4.16
N ASP A 223 -13.86 22.60 4.18
CA ASP A 223 -12.86 22.72 3.11
C ASP A 223 -13.23 21.86 1.89
N VAL A 224 -14.25 21.02 2.02
CA VAL A 224 -14.67 20.04 0.99
C VAL A 224 -16.09 20.30 0.49
N MET A 225 -16.88 21.05 1.23
CA MET A 225 -18.25 21.48 0.85
C MET A 225 -18.23 22.77 0.06
#